data_c58e737801e99850adb4dd56a3bb2fc2
#
_entry.id   c58e737801e99850adb4dd56a3bb2fc2
#
_cell.length_a   1.000
_cell.length_b   1.000
_cell.length_c   1.000
_cell.angle_alpha   90.00
_cell.angle_beta   90.00
_cell.angle_gamma   90.00
#
_symmetry.space_group_name_H-M   'P 1'
#
loop_
_entity.id
_entity.type
_entity.pdbx_description
1 polymer ?
#
loop_
_entity_poly.entity_id
_entity_poly.type
_entity_poly.pdbx_seq_one_letter_code
_entity_poly.pdbx_strand_id
1 'polypeptide(L)'
;MAMIRVATYNIHKGVQGLGPRRRLEIHNLGHAIEQLDADIVCLQEVRKVHRKEAEFFPRWPDMPQADFLAPEGYEVVYRTNAITRHGEHGNAMLSRWPVLSHQHEDMSDHRFEQRGFLHSEVRIYERTLHVLVVHLGLIRSSRIRQVEQLQRYINREIAADAPLLVAGDFNDWGSAVRNRLAQFGLRAFANAHAPTFPSRLPLVQLDYVYARGLQPTGVLVPRGRIWGRMSDHLPLIAEFDLPSEPLP
;
A
#
# COMPACT_ATOMS: atom_id res chain seq x y z
N MET A 1 15.73 -14.57 -15.30
CA MET A 1 15.14 -14.32 -13.98
C MET A 1 13.79 -13.67 -14.20
N ALA A 2 12.76 -14.07 -13.48
CA ALA A 2 11.47 -13.42 -13.57
C ALA A 2 11.51 -12.15 -12.70
N MET A 3 11.02 -11.04 -13.23
CA MET A 3 10.93 -9.76 -12.52
C MET A 3 9.49 -9.58 -12.02
N ILE A 4 9.33 -9.05 -10.82
CA ILE A 4 8.05 -8.62 -10.28
C ILE A 4 8.07 -7.12 -10.03
N ARG A 5 7.00 -6.45 -10.43
CA ARG A 5 6.79 -5.01 -10.26
C ARG A 5 5.68 -4.77 -9.25
N VAL A 6 6.01 -4.06 -8.17
CA VAL A 6 5.11 -3.82 -7.04
C VAL A 6 4.93 -2.33 -6.84
N ALA A 7 3.68 -1.87 -6.81
CA ALA A 7 3.37 -0.48 -6.53
C ALA A 7 2.72 -0.32 -5.15
N THR A 8 3.00 0.78 -4.46
CA THR A 8 2.22 1.22 -3.32
C THR A 8 1.70 2.63 -3.54
N TYR A 9 0.44 2.89 -3.16
CA TYR A 9 -0.19 4.18 -3.37
C TYR A 9 -1.27 4.48 -2.31
N ASN A 10 -1.04 5.51 -1.51
CA ASN A 10 -2.11 6.10 -0.70
C ASN A 10 -2.98 6.96 -1.62
N ILE A 11 -4.23 6.55 -1.86
CA ILE A 11 -5.14 7.18 -2.82
C ILE A 11 -6.00 8.31 -2.22
N HIS A 12 -5.76 8.66 -0.96
CA HIS A 12 -6.51 9.72 -0.26
C HIS A 12 -8.03 9.60 -0.46
N LYS A 13 -8.56 8.39 -0.31
CA LYS A 13 -10.00 8.08 -0.41
C LYS A 13 -10.64 8.39 -1.79
N GLY A 14 -9.81 8.57 -2.82
CA GLY A 14 -10.26 8.93 -4.17
C GLY A 14 -10.81 10.34 -4.32
N VAL A 15 -10.56 11.23 -3.33
CA VAL A 15 -11.09 12.59 -3.28
C VAL A 15 -10.00 13.58 -2.90
N GLN A 16 -9.88 14.68 -3.62
CA GLN A 16 -8.92 15.75 -3.36
C GLN A 16 -9.59 17.08 -3.01
N GLY A 17 -8.91 17.91 -2.22
CA GLY A 17 -9.37 19.24 -1.82
C GLY A 17 -10.22 19.24 -0.54
N LEU A 18 -10.69 20.41 -0.14
CA LEU A 18 -11.42 20.65 1.11
C LEU A 18 -12.77 21.32 0.86
N GLY A 19 -13.75 21.00 1.69
CA GLY A 19 -15.08 21.61 1.68
C GLY A 19 -15.78 21.51 0.31
N PRO A 20 -16.38 22.59 -0.20
CA PRO A 20 -17.09 22.59 -1.50
C PRO A 20 -16.16 22.49 -2.71
N ARG A 21 -14.85 22.70 -2.53
CA ARG A 21 -13.84 22.59 -3.60
C ARG A 21 -13.27 21.17 -3.73
N ARG A 22 -13.88 20.18 -3.09
CA ARG A 22 -13.49 18.78 -3.25
C ARG A 22 -13.74 18.30 -4.66
N ARG A 23 -12.85 17.47 -5.15
CA ARG A 23 -12.92 16.85 -6.48
C ARG A 23 -12.83 15.34 -6.36
N LEU A 24 -13.65 14.65 -7.11
CA LEU A 24 -13.59 13.21 -7.25
C LEU A 24 -12.48 12.87 -8.23
N GLU A 25 -11.48 12.14 -7.74
CA GLU A 25 -10.30 11.75 -8.54
C GLU A 25 -10.25 10.23 -8.81
N ILE A 26 -11.23 9.46 -8.32
CA ILE A 26 -11.24 8.00 -8.43
C ILE A 26 -11.14 7.50 -9.89
N HIS A 27 -11.75 8.19 -10.84
CA HIS A 27 -11.69 7.84 -12.26
C HIS A 27 -10.29 8.06 -12.83
N ASN A 28 -9.63 9.16 -12.45
CA ASN A 28 -8.26 9.44 -12.84
C ASN A 28 -7.29 8.43 -12.19
N LEU A 29 -7.58 8.02 -10.95
CA LEU A 29 -6.82 7.01 -10.25
C LEU A 29 -6.92 5.64 -10.91
N GLY A 30 -8.09 5.24 -11.45
CA GLY A 30 -8.23 4.01 -12.23
C GLY A 30 -7.25 3.97 -13.41
N HIS A 31 -7.26 5.00 -14.25
CA HIS A 31 -6.30 5.11 -15.36
C HIS A 31 -4.84 5.18 -14.90
N ALA A 32 -4.59 5.84 -13.76
CA ALA A 32 -3.25 5.92 -13.21
C ALA A 32 -2.74 4.55 -12.76
N ILE A 33 -3.58 3.74 -12.11
CA ILE A 33 -3.22 2.39 -11.66
C ILE A 33 -2.91 1.48 -12.85
N GLU A 34 -3.68 1.55 -13.94
CA GLU A 34 -3.36 0.85 -15.19
C GLU A 34 -1.98 1.26 -15.72
N GLN A 35 -1.65 2.56 -15.69
CA GLN A 35 -0.35 3.07 -16.15
C GLN A 35 0.84 2.66 -15.27
N LEU A 36 0.62 2.28 -14.00
CA LEU A 36 1.70 1.74 -13.17
C LEU A 36 2.24 0.43 -13.72
N ASP A 37 1.42 -0.31 -14.47
CA ASP A 37 1.74 -1.64 -15.02
C ASP A 37 2.46 -2.53 -14.00
N ALA A 38 1.91 -2.57 -12.78
CA ALA A 38 2.47 -3.30 -11.66
C ALA A 38 1.78 -4.65 -11.49
N ASP A 39 2.53 -5.70 -11.20
CA ASP A 39 1.98 -7.05 -10.94
C ASP A 39 1.15 -7.10 -9.66
N ILE A 40 1.57 -6.30 -8.67
CA ILE A 40 0.86 -6.12 -7.39
C ILE A 40 0.76 -4.64 -7.08
N VAL A 41 -0.45 -4.17 -6.73
CA VAL A 41 -0.70 -2.79 -6.29
C VAL A 41 -1.26 -2.79 -4.87
N CYS A 42 -0.52 -2.19 -3.95
CA CYS A 42 -0.86 -2.03 -2.54
C CYS A 42 -1.46 -0.64 -2.31
N LEU A 43 -2.74 -0.58 -1.97
CA LEU A 43 -3.48 0.67 -1.83
C LEU A 43 -3.82 0.97 -0.37
N GLN A 44 -3.71 2.24 0.02
CA GLN A 44 -4.11 2.74 1.33
C GLN A 44 -5.21 3.78 1.19
N GLU A 45 -5.98 3.96 2.26
CA GLU A 45 -7.15 4.85 2.33
C GLU A 45 -8.24 4.53 1.29
N VAL A 46 -8.41 3.28 0.94
CA VAL A 46 -9.44 2.81 0.01
C VAL A 46 -10.79 2.74 0.70
N ARG A 47 -11.85 3.23 0.08
CA ARG A 47 -13.22 3.16 0.59
C ARG A 47 -14.01 2.01 -0.03
N LYS A 48 -14.73 1.26 0.79
CA LYS A 48 -15.74 0.32 0.32
C LYS A 48 -17.09 1.00 0.19
N VAL A 49 -17.49 1.73 1.22
CA VAL A 49 -18.75 2.50 1.25
C VAL A 49 -18.50 3.87 1.88
N HIS A 50 -19.11 4.91 1.31
CA HIS A 50 -19.16 6.23 1.96
C HIS A 50 -20.38 7.03 1.50
N ARG A 51 -21.49 6.95 2.26
CA ARG A 51 -22.80 7.52 1.91
C ARG A 51 -22.75 9.01 1.57
N LYS A 52 -22.16 9.82 2.44
CA LYS A 52 -22.07 11.27 2.25
C LYS A 52 -21.30 11.71 1.01
N GLU A 53 -20.27 10.95 0.61
CA GLU A 53 -19.53 11.24 -0.63
C GLU A 53 -20.30 10.78 -1.86
N ALA A 54 -21.00 9.64 -1.77
CA ALA A 54 -21.87 9.17 -2.84
C ALA A 54 -23.02 10.16 -3.12
N GLU A 55 -23.58 10.79 -2.08
CA GLU A 55 -24.59 11.85 -2.23
C GLU A 55 -23.99 13.14 -2.82
N PHE A 56 -22.74 13.46 -2.46
CA PHE A 56 -22.08 14.71 -2.89
C PHE A 56 -21.54 14.66 -4.31
N PHE A 57 -21.04 13.51 -4.77
CA PHE A 57 -20.45 13.35 -6.08
C PHE A 57 -21.35 12.52 -7.03
N PRO A 58 -21.96 13.14 -8.05
CA PRO A 58 -22.85 12.42 -8.97
C PRO A 58 -22.18 11.25 -9.72
N ARG A 59 -20.86 11.25 -9.84
CA ARG A 59 -20.08 10.19 -10.50
C ARG A 59 -19.35 9.28 -9.50
N TRP A 60 -19.83 9.21 -8.26
CA TRP A 60 -19.31 8.24 -7.31
C TRP A 60 -19.52 6.81 -7.82
N PRO A 61 -18.51 5.91 -7.77
CA PRO A 61 -18.68 4.54 -8.25
C PRO A 61 -19.78 3.79 -7.47
N ASP A 62 -20.57 3.00 -8.17
CA ASP A 62 -21.61 2.15 -7.57
C ASP A 62 -21.06 0.88 -6.92
N MET A 63 -19.77 0.68 -6.96
CA MET A 63 -19.03 -0.45 -6.40
C MET A 63 -17.91 0.02 -5.45
N PRO A 64 -17.36 -0.86 -4.60
CA PRO A 64 -16.20 -0.55 -3.78
C PRO A 64 -15.04 0.01 -4.60
N GLN A 65 -14.31 0.98 -4.04
CA GLN A 65 -13.19 1.62 -4.77
C GLN A 65 -12.11 0.63 -5.20
N ALA A 66 -11.83 -0.41 -4.39
CA ALA A 66 -10.83 -1.41 -4.76
C ALA A 66 -11.21 -2.14 -6.06
N ASP A 67 -12.49 -2.55 -6.18
CA ASP A 67 -13.01 -3.23 -7.38
C ASP A 67 -13.02 -2.28 -8.59
N PHE A 68 -13.41 -1.01 -8.37
CA PHE A 68 -13.42 0.01 -9.42
C PHE A 68 -12.02 0.33 -9.98
N LEU A 69 -11.01 0.26 -9.12
CA LEU A 69 -9.62 0.60 -9.46
C LEU A 69 -8.84 -0.58 -10.07
N ALA A 70 -9.35 -1.79 -9.94
CA ALA A 70 -8.67 -2.99 -10.42
C ALA A 70 -8.63 -3.03 -11.96
N PRO A 71 -7.45 -3.15 -12.57
CA PRO A 71 -7.34 -3.45 -13.99
C PRO A 71 -8.00 -4.79 -14.34
N GLU A 72 -8.39 -4.97 -15.58
CA GLU A 72 -8.99 -6.22 -16.03
C GLU A 72 -8.07 -7.41 -15.77
N GLY A 73 -8.62 -8.49 -15.23
CA GLY A 73 -7.89 -9.72 -14.88
C GLY A 73 -7.14 -9.69 -13.57
N TYR A 74 -7.23 -8.59 -12.79
CA TYR A 74 -6.64 -8.57 -11.45
C TYR A 74 -7.59 -9.12 -10.40
N GLU A 75 -7.04 -9.86 -9.45
CA GLU A 75 -7.74 -10.23 -8.22
C GLU A 75 -7.68 -9.09 -7.21
N VAL A 76 -8.79 -8.92 -6.47
CA VAL A 76 -8.98 -7.80 -5.52
C VAL A 76 -9.13 -8.33 -4.12
N VAL A 77 -8.34 -7.81 -3.21
CA VAL A 77 -8.50 -8.04 -1.76
C VAL A 77 -8.63 -6.70 -1.06
N TYR A 78 -9.66 -6.55 -0.25
CA TYR A 78 -9.90 -5.36 0.57
C TYR A 78 -10.16 -5.74 2.03
N ARG A 79 -9.61 -4.97 2.96
CA ARG A 79 -9.90 -5.09 4.40
C ARG A 79 -10.08 -3.71 5.03
N THR A 80 -11.16 -3.57 5.79
CA THR A 80 -11.49 -2.34 6.53
C THR A 80 -10.56 -2.16 7.71
N ASN A 81 -9.93 -0.99 7.82
CA ASN A 81 -9.16 -0.58 9.00
C ASN A 81 -9.96 0.33 9.91
N ALA A 82 -10.78 1.21 9.33
CA ALA A 82 -11.49 2.24 10.09
C ALA A 82 -12.95 2.34 9.66
N ILE A 83 -13.83 2.40 10.65
CA ILE A 83 -15.27 2.60 10.47
C ILE A 83 -15.64 3.98 11.03
N THR A 84 -16.38 4.72 10.23
CA THR A 84 -16.88 6.06 10.57
C THR A 84 -18.40 6.12 10.49
N ARG A 85 -19.01 7.21 10.97
CA ARG A 85 -20.46 7.41 10.88
C ARG A 85 -20.99 7.32 9.44
N HIS A 86 -20.21 7.67 8.44
CA HIS A 86 -20.65 7.81 7.04
C HIS A 86 -20.16 6.71 6.13
N GLY A 87 -19.27 5.85 6.58
CA GLY A 87 -18.67 4.77 5.79
C GLY A 87 -17.42 4.20 6.43
N GLU A 88 -16.63 3.56 5.63
CA GLU A 88 -15.41 2.89 6.05
C GLU A 88 -14.25 3.14 5.08
N HIS A 89 -13.04 2.89 5.52
CA HIS A 89 -11.86 2.85 4.65
C HIS A 89 -10.83 1.86 5.20
N GLY A 90 -9.96 1.41 4.33
CA GLY A 90 -8.97 0.42 4.68
C GLY A 90 -7.86 0.28 3.66
N ASN A 91 -7.24 -0.89 3.67
CA ASN A 91 -6.20 -1.27 2.73
C ASN A 91 -6.75 -2.24 1.67
N ALA A 92 -6.21 -2.14 0.46
CA ALA A 92 -6.50 -3.08 -0.61
C ALA A 92 -5.20 -3.56 -1.28
N MET A 93 -5.29 -4.73 -1.88
CA MET A 93 -4.29 -5.27 -2.79
C MET A 93 -4.98 -5.67 -4.09
N LEU A 94 -4.41 -5.24 -5.20
CA LEU A 94 -4.77 -5.68 -6.54
C LEU A 94 -3.62 -6.54 -7.05
N SER A 95 -3.91 -7.72 -7.59
CA SER A 95 -2.89 -8.68 -8.00
C SER A 95 -3.19 -9.25 -9.38
N ARG A 96 -2.21 -9.19 -10.28
CA ARG A 96 -2.22 -9.91 -11.56
C ARG A 96 -2.08 -11.43 -11.35
N TRP A 97 -1.62 -11.83 -10.17
CA TRP A 97 -1.36 -13.22 -9.81
C TRP A 97 -2.43 -13.75 -8.86
N PRO A 98 -2.70 -15.07 -8.85
CA PRO A 98 -3.71 -15.65 -7.98
C PRO A 98 -3.41 -15.42 -6.50
N VAL A 99 -4.45 -15.01 -5.76
CA VAL A 99 -4.40 -14.84 -4.30
C VAL A 99 -4.87 -16.13 -3.64
N LEU A 100 -4.00 -16.78 -2.89
CA LEU A 100 -4.26 -18.07 -2.23
C LEU A 100 -5.04 -17.91 -0.93
N SER A 101 -4.68 -16.90 -0.16
CA SER A 101 -5.29 -16.57 1.12
C SER A 101 -5.12 -15.10 1.47
N HIS A 102 -5.92 -14.61 2.41
CA HIS A 102 -5.70 -13.27 2.97
C HIS A 102 -6.25 -13.17 4.39
N GLN A 103 -5.60 -12.35 5.21
CA GLN A 103 -5.93 -12.09 6.60
C GLN A 103 -5.85 -10.59 6.89
N HIS A 104 -6.46 -10.17 8.00
CA HIS A 104 -6.40 -8.79 8.49
C HIS A 104 -6.06 -8.79 9.98
N GLU A 105 -5.13 -7.93 10.37
CA GLU A 105 -4.80 -7.69 11.77
C GLU A 105 -5.05 -6.22 12.12
N ASP A 106 -5.76 -6.01 13.22
CA ASP A 106 -5.91 -4.67 13.80
C ASP A 106 -4.63 -4.30 14.55
N MET A 107 -4.06 -3.15 14.19
CA MET A 107 -2.90 -2.58 14.87
C MET A 107 -3.18 -1.18 15.39
N SER A 108 -4.45 -0.87 15.68
CA SER A 108 -4.85 0.38 16.30
C SER A 108 -4.21 0.51 17.68
N ASP A 109 -3.48 1.59 17.89
CA ASP A 109 -2.80 1.88 19.17
C ASP A 109 -3.70 2.66 20.12
N HIS A 110 -4.64 3.41 19.55
CA HIS A 110 -5.64 4.17 20.31
C HIS A 110 -6.91 4.41 19.48
N ARG A 111 -8.02 4.65 20.18
CA ARG A 111 -9.38 4.72 19.60
C ARG A 111 -9.59 5.82 18.53
N PHE A 112 -8.72 6.82 18.46
CA PHE A 112 -8.87 7.95 17.54
C PHE A 112 -8.23 7.71 16.18
N GLU A 113 -7.39 6.68 16.06
CA GLU A 113 -6.69 6.37 14.84
C GLU A 113 -6.69 4.86 14.61
N GLN A 114 -7.73 4.40 13.92
CA GLN A 114 -7.85 2.98 13.57
C GLN A 114 -6.89 2.63 12.45
N ARG A 115 -6.07 1.63 12.66
CA ARG A 115 -5.06 1.12 11.74
C ARG A 115 -5.07 -0.39 11.71
N GLY A 116 -4.71 -0.94 10.57
CA GLY A 116 -4.55 -2.38 10.40
C GLY A 116 -3.65 -2.67 9.23
N PHE A 117 -3.23 -3.91 9.07
CA PHE A 117 -2.60 -4.37 7.85
C PHE A 117 -3.38 -5.52 7.22
N LEU A 118 -3.29 -5.58 5.92
CA LEU A 118 -3.79 -6.68 5.10
C LEU A 118 -2.60 -7.58 4.75
N HIS A 119 -2.67 -8.84 5.12
CA HIS A 119 -1.74 -9.88 4.67
C HIS A 119 -2.40 -10.71 3.57
N SER A 120 -1.72 -10.93 2.47
CA SER A 120 -2.14 -11.80 1.38
C SER A 120 -1.02 -12.73 0.96
N GLU A 121 -1.37 -13.96 0.63
CA GLU A 121 -0.49 -14.93 0.01
C GLU A 121 -0.78 -14.95 -1.49
N VAL A 122 0.23 -14.67 -2.30
CA VAL A 122 0.11 -14.57 -3.75
C VAL A 122 0.95 -15.66 -4.39
N ARG A 123 0.37 -16.42 -5.32
CA ARG A 123 1.11 -17.43 -6.07
C ARG A 123 1.81 -16.78 -7.26
N ILE A 124 3.12 -16.70 -7.21
CA ILE A 124 3.95 -16.23 -8.31
C ILE A 124 4.76 -17.40 -8.84
N TYR A 125 4.40 -17.90 -10.03
CA TYR A 125 4.89 -19.16 -10.54
C TYR A 125 4.69 -20.28 -9.51
N GLU A 126 5.73 -21.02 -9.17
CA GLU A 126 5.69 -22.14 -8.23
C GLU A 126 5.92 -21.71 -6.75
N ARG A 127 5.92 -20.41 -6.46
CA ARG A 127 6.23 -19.86 -5.13
C ARG A 127 5.08 -19.08 -4.54
N THR A 128 5.00 -19.11 -3.23
CA THR A 128 4.10 -18.23 -2.48
C THR A 128 4.87 -17.00 -2.01
N LEU A 129 4.42 -15.83 -2.45
CA LEU A 129 4.90 -14.53 -1.97
C LEU A 129 3.93 -14.01 -0.92
N HIS A 130 4.44 -13.68 0.26
CA HIS A 130 3.66 -12.97 1.28
C HIS A 130 3.72 -11.47 1.03
N VAL A 131 2.56 -10.82 1.02
CA VAL A 131 2.41 -9.37 0.80
C VAL A 131 1.62 -8.78 1.95
N LEU A 132 2.23 -7.84 2.68
CA LEU A 132 1.58 -7.09 3.74
C LEU A 132 1.39 -5.65 3.29
N VAL A 133 0.13 -5.20 3.23
CA VAL A 133 -0.23 -3.81 2.93
C VAL A 133 -0.47 -3.08 4.24
N VAL A 134 0.33 -2.06 4.52
CA VAL A 134 0.31 -1.31 5.78
C VAL A 134 -0.07 0.17 5.56
N HIS A 135 -0.68 0.76 6.58
CA HIS A 135 -0.81 2.21 6.73
C HIS A 135 -0.61 2.55 8.20
N LEU A 136 0.59 3.04 8.56
CA LEU A 136 0.95 3.31 9.94
C LEU A 136 0.38 4.62 10.45
N GLY A 137 0.32 4.76 11.77
CA GLY A 137 -0.21 5.94 12.44
C GLY A 137 0.67 7.20 12.31
N LEU A 138 0.06 8.35 12.55
CA LEU A 138 0.74 9.66 12.50
C LEU A 138 1.64 9.91 13.71
N ILE A 139 1.37 9.25 14.85
CA ILE A 139 2.13 9.44 16.09
C ILE A 139 3.34 8.51 16.10
N ARG A 140 4.53 9.07 16.33
CA ARG A 140 5.80 8.30 16.29
C ARG A 140 5.82 7.10 17.25
N SER A 141 5.36 7.26 18.49
CA SER A 141 5.33 6.15 19.46
C SER A 141 4.36 5.04 19.04
N SER A 142 3.21 5.40 18.46
CA SER A 142 2.24 4.45 17.91
C SER A 142 2.86 3.66 16.74
N ARG A 143 3.55 4.34 15.80
CA ARG A 143 4.25 3.65 14.71
C ARG A 143 5.25 2.61 15.18
N ILE A 144 6.03 2.92 16.21
CA ILE A 144 7.01 1.96 16.77
C ILE A 144 6.30 0.72 17.32
N ARG A 145 5.23 0.90 18.11
CA ARG A 145 4.43 -0.23 18.61
C ARG A 145 3.76 -1.03 17.50
N GLN A 146 3.27 -0.35 16.47
CA GLN A 146 2.69 -0.99 15.27
C GLN A 146 3.73 -1.82 14.52
N VAL A 147 4.95 -1.31 14.35
CA VAL A 147 6.06 -2.08 13.74
C VAL A 147 6.45 -3.29 14.59
N GLU A 148 6.45 -3.17 15.91
CA GLU A 148 6.70 -4.31 16.80
C GLU A 148 5.59 -5.36 16.74
N GLN A 149 4.33 -4.93 16.59
CA GLN A 149 3.21 -5.84 16.38
C GLN A 149 3.30 -6.54 15.01
N LEU A 150 3.62 -5.80 13.96
CA LEU A 150 3.87 -6.34 12.63
C LEU A 150 4.99 -7.39 12.65
N GLN A 151 6.10 -7.12 13.35
CA GLN A 151 7.19 -8.09 13.51
C GLN A 151 6.74 -9.36 14.21
N ARG A 152 6.00 -9.23 15.33
CA ARG A 152 5.49 -10.41 16.04
C ARG A 152 4.60 -11.26 15.14
N TYR A 153 3.75 -10.61 14.34
CA TYR A 153 2.91 -11.30 13.36
C TYR A 153 3.76 -12.03 12.31
N ILE A 154 4.70 -11.34 11.68
CA ILE A 154 5.59 -11.93 10.67
C ILE A 154 6.32 -13.16 11.23
N ASN A 155 6.85 -13.07 12.44
CA ASN A 155 7.57 -14.19 13.07
C ASN A 155 6.66 -15.38 13.44
N ARG A 156 5.37 -15.13 13.64
CA ARG A 156 4.38 -16.16 13.98
C ARG A 156 3.82 -16.85 12.73
N GLU A 157 3.51 -16.08 11.69
CA GLU A 157 2.71 -16.52 10.54
C GLU A 157 3.52 -16.79 9.28
N ILE A 158 4.75 -16.28 9.17
CA ILE A 158 5.52 -16.32 7.93
C ILE A 158 6.88 -16.97 8.17
N ALA A 159 7.15 -18.08 7.49
CA ALA A 159 8.45 -18.77 7.59
C ALA A 159 9.62 -17.80 7.32
N ALA A 160 10.74 -18.02 8.04
CA ALA A 160 11.88 -17.10 7.99
C ALA A 160 12.53 -16.99 6.59
N ASP A 161 12.46 -18.06 5.82
CA ASP A 161 12.96 -18.19 4.44
C ASP A 161 11.94 -17.83 3.37
N ALA A 162 10.66 -17.62 3.74
CA ALA A 162 9.63 -17.24 2.80
C ALA A 162 9.85 -15.82 2.24
N PRO A 163 9.64 -15.63 0.92
CA PRO A 163 9.71 -14.30 0.32
C PRO A 163 8.56 -13.44 0.84
N LEU A 164 8.90 -12.21 1.25
CA LEU A 164 7.99 -11.29 1.89
C LEU A 164 8.17 -9.87 1.36
N LEU A 165 7.04 -9.21 1.08
CA LEU A 165 6.94 -7.78 0.85
C LEU A 165 6.10 -7.10 1.94
N VAL A 166 6.54 -5.95 2.40
CA VAL A 166 5.76 -5.05 3.26
C VAL A 166 5.70 -3.69 2.56
N ALA A 167 4.53 -3.34 2.05
CA ALA A 167 4.33 -2.15 1.23
C ALA A 167 3.26 -1.24 1.83
N GLY A 168 3.42 0.07 1.70
CA GLY A 168 2.42 1.00 2.18
C GLY A 168 2.95 2.37 2.54
N ASP A 169 2.06 3.13 3.20
CA ASP A 169 2.36 4.41 3.83
C ASP A 169 2.80 4.18 5.29
N PHE A 170 4.06 4.41 5.54
CA PHE A 170 4.67 4.21 6.86
C PHE A 170 4.62 5.46 7.74
N ASN A 171 4.21 6.62 7.18
CA ASN A 171 4.17 7.90 7.90
C ASN A 171 5.47 8.22 8.66
N ASP A 172 6.63 7.68 8.21
CA ASP A 172 7.92 7.83 8.87
C ASP A 172 8.66 9.10 8.41
N TRP A 173 8.34 10.21 9.03
CA TRP A 173 8.99 11.51 8.80
C TRP A 173 10.48 11.55 9.16
N GLY A 174 11.01 10.46 9.70
CA GLY A 174 12.39 10.29 10.07
C GLY A 174 12.98 8.99 9.54
N SER A 175 13.64 8.25 10.41
CA SER A 175 14.27 6.95 10.08
C SER A 175 13.96 5.85 11.10
N ALA A 176 13.09 6.13 12.07
CA ALA A 176 12.87 5.24 13.20
C ALA A 176 12.22 3.91 12.77
N VAL A 177 11.21 3.97 11.91
CA VAL A 177 10.55 2.79 11.36
C VAL A 177 11.50 2.02 10.45
N ARG A 178 12.16 2.71 9.52
CA ARG A 178 13.13 2.11 8.61
C ARG A 178 14.24 1.36 9.35
N ASN A 179 14.82 1.99 10.37
CA ASN A 179 15.89 1.38 11.18
C ASN A 179 15.39 0.13 11.93
N ARG A 180 14.14 0.17 12.40
CA ARG A 180 13.53 -0.96 13.09
C ARG A 180 13.27 -2.12 12.14
N LEU A 181 12.68 -1.87 10.96
CA LEU A 181 12.42 -2.89 9.94
C LEU A 181 13.73 -3.54 9.43
N ALA A 182 14.79 -2.76 9.27
CA ALA A 182 16.10 -3.27 8.86
C ALA A 182 16.69 -4.28 9.88
N GLN A 183 16.45 -4.10 11.19
CA GLN A 183 16.83 -5.04 12.23
C GLN A 183 16.11 -6.40 12.11
N PHE A 184 14.98 -6.43 11.40
CA PHE A 184 14.17 -7.64 11.17
C PHE A 184 14.41 -8.27 9.79
N GLY A 185 15.50 -7.86 9.11
CA GLY A 185 15.84 -8.36 7.79
C GLY A 185 14.98 -7.81 6.64
N LEU A 186 14.09 -6.87 6.91
CA LEU A 186 13.30 -6.18 5.91
C LEU A 186 14.07 -4.96 5.38
N ARG A 187 14.36 -4.95 4.08
CA ARG A 187 15.14 -3.90 3.44
C ARG A 187 14.34 -3.23 2.33
N ALA A 188 14.31 -1.91 2.35
CA ALA A 188 13.89 -1.12 1.20
C ALA A 188 15.08 -0.94 0.24
N PHE A 189 14.81 -0.53 -0.98
CA PHE A 189 15.85 -0.18 -1.94
C PHE A 189 16.75 0.92 -1.37
N ALA A 190 18.02 0.59 -1.12
CA ALA A 190 18.90 1.37 -0.22
C ALA A 190 19.37 2.72 -0.77
N ASN A 191 19.41 2.88 -2.10
CA ASN A 191 20.09 4.00 -2.76
C ASN A 191 19.15 5.02 -3.41
N ALA A 192 17.85 4.88 -3.28
CA ALA A 192 16.91 5.78 -3.90
C ALA A 192 16.25 6.67 -2.84
N HIS A 193 16.56 7.95 -2.84
CA HIS A 193 15.68 8.95 -2.25
C HIS A 193 14.51 9.16 -3.21
N ALA A 194 13.36 8.56 -2.87
CA ALA A 194 12.15 8.54 -3.68
C ALA A 194 11.00 9.25 -2.97
N PRO A 195 11.04 10.60 -2.83
CA PRO A 195 10.03 11.34 -2.09
C PRO A 195 8.66 11.21 -2.78
N THR A 196 7.65 10.90 -1.97
CA THR A 196 6.27 10.66 -2.39
C THR A 196 5.29 11.71 -1.86
N PHE A 197 5.68 12.47 -0.84
CA PHE A 197 4.80 13.45 -0.16
C PHE A 197 5.47 14.82 0.01
N PRO A 198 4.70 15.93 -0.09
CA PRO A 198 3.38 15.99 -0.70
C PRO A 198 3.46 15.88 -2.23
N SER A 199 2.46 15.30 -2.87
CA SER A 199 2.50 14.91 -4.29
C SER A 199 2.86 16.03 -5.26
N ARG A 200 2.48 17.29 -4.96
CA ARG A 200 2.75 18.47 -5.82
C ARG A 200 4.17 18.98 -5.73
N LEU A 201 4.82 18.79 -4.59
CA LEU A 201 6.21 19.16 -4.32
C LEU A 201 6.81 18.11 -3.39
N PRO A 202 7.19 16.93 -3.91
CA PRO A 202 7.61 15.82 -3.09
C PRO A 202 8.95 16.08 -2.41
N LEU A 203 8.91 16.14 -1.08
CA LEU A 203 10.05 16.45 -0.22
C LEU A 203 10.41 15.30 0.72
N VAL A 204 9.39 14.49 1.10
CA VAL A 204 9.54 13.41 2.08
C VAL A 204 9.11 12.10 1.46
N GLN A 205 9.83 11.03 1.75
CA GLN A 205 9.42 9.68 1.41
C GLN A 205 8.65 9.09 2.60
N LEU A 206 7.35 8.87 2.43
CA LEU A 206 6.47 8.23 3.42
C LEU A 206 6.06 6.83 3.00
N ASP A 207 6.08 6.56 1.68
CA ASP A 207 5.68 5.31 1.07
C ASP A 207 6.91 4.46 0.76
N TYR A 208 6.85 3.18 1.10
CA TYR A 208 7.96 2.23 0.91
C TYR A 208 7.45 0.86 0.48
N VAL A 209 8.32 0.11 -0.18
CA VAL A 209 8.23 -1.34 -0.34
C VAL A 209 9.48 -1.96 0.27
N TYR A 210 9.30 -2.67 1.37
CA TYR A 210 10.35 -3.45 2.03
C TYR A 210 10.25 -4.89 1.58
N ALA A 211 11.40 -5.54 1.43
CA ALA A 211 11.48 -6.92 0.97
C ALA A 211 12.40 -7.78 1.85
N ARG A 212 12.09 -9.06 1.92
CA ARG A 212 12.93 -10.16 2.40
C ARG A 212 12.85 -11.30 1.39
N GLY A 213 13.98 -11.93 1.07
CA GLY A 213 14.01 -13.05 0.11
C GLY A 213 13.81 -12.66 -1.36
N LEU A 214 13.88 -11.36 -1.68
CA LEU A 214 13.79 -10.81 -3.03
C LEU A 214 14.95 -9.85 -3.26
N GLN A 215 15.45 -9.79 -4.50
CA GLN A 215 16.54 -8.90 -4.88
C GLN A 215 15.95 -7.62 -5.50
N PRO A 216 16.07 -6.44 -4.85
CA PRO A 216 15.59 -5.19 -5.43
C PRO A 216 16.46 -4.75 -6.61
N THR A 217 15.84 -4.39 -7.73
CA THR A 217 16.49 -3.97 -8.97
C THR A 217 16.23 -2.52 -9.33
N GLY A 218 15.09 -1.96 -8.94
CA GLY A 218 14.73 -0.59 -9.25
C GLY A 218 13.67 0.01 -8.35
N VAL A 219 13.63 1.35 -8.31
CA VAL A 219 12.58 2.15 -7.68
C VAL A 219 12.23 3.33 -8.58
N LEU A 220 10.95 3.57 -8.80
CA LEU A 220 10.41 4.67 -9.59
C LEU A 220 9.28 5.37 -8.84
N VAL A 221 9.25 6.69 -8.88
CA VAL A 221 8.12 7.52 -8.43
C VAL A 221 7.64 8.34 -9.63
N PRO A 222 6.45 8.01 -10.19
CA PRO A 222 5.85 8.80 -11.25
C PRO A 222 5.61 10.23 -10.81
N ARG A 223 5.97 11.20 -11.65
CA ARG A 223 5.91 12.62 -11.34
C ARG A 223 5.15 13.41 -12.40
N GLY A 224 4.81 14.63 -12.07
CA GLY A 224 4.18 15.58 -12.99
C GLY A 224 2.80 16.03 -12.54
N ARG A 225 2.23 16.98 -13.30
CA ARG A 225 0.99 17.69 -12.90
C ARG A 225 -0.22 16.77 -12.73
N ILE A 226 -0.29 15.70 -13.51
CA ILE A 226 -1.39 14.73 -13.45
C ILE A 226 -1.33 13.97 -12.11
N TRP A 227 -0.16 13.38 -11.80
CA TRP A 227 0.06 12.63 -10.57
C TRP A 227 -0.14 13.49 -9.31
N GLY A 228 0.36 14.74 -9.31
CA GLY A 228 0.20 15.67 -8.19
C GLY A 228 -1.23 16.18 -7.95
N ARG A 229 -2.22 15.77 -8.76
CA ARG A 229 -3.63 16.15 -8.61
C ARG A 229 -4.52 15.05 -8.07
N MET A 230 -4.13 13.78 -8.22
CA MET A 230 -4.99 12.63 -7.93
C MET A 230 -5.01 12.25 -6.46
N SER A 231 -3.88 12.37 -5.77
CA SER A 231 -3.73 12.15 -4.34
C SER A 231 -2.77 13.17 -3.74
N ASP A 232 -2.69 13.29 -2.42
CA ASP A 232 -1.66 14.04 -1.71
C ASP A 232 -0.33 13.27 -1.61
N HIS A 233 -0.34 11.95 -1.90
CA HIS A 233 0.83 11.13 -2.13
C HIS A 233 1.08 10.89 -3.63
N LEU A 234 2.32 10.56 -3.99
CA LEU A 234 2.68 9.94 -5.26
C LEU A 234 2.82 8.43 -5.09
N PRO A 235 2.50 7.61 -6.11
CA PRO A 235 2.77 6.19 -6.04
C PRO A 235 4.28 5.92 -6.06
N LEU A 236 4.70 4.85 -5.39
CA LEU A 236 6.05 4.33 -5.46
C LEU A 236 5.99 2.94 -6.09
N ILE A 237 6.83 2.71 -7.09
CA ILE A 237 6.97 1.43 -7.77
C ILE A 237 8.34 0.88 -7.40
N ALA A 238 8.40 -0.38 -7.00
CA ALA A 238 9.63 -1.12 -6.75
C ALA A 238 9.67 -2.37 -7.63
N GLU A 239 10.84 -2.67 -8.17
CA GLU A 239 11.09 -3.82 -9.03
C GLU A 239 12.03 -4.78 -8.33
N PHE A 240 11.75 -6.08 -8.44
CA PHE A 240 12.51 -7.14 -7.79
C PHE A 240 12.75 -8.28 -8.76
N ASP A 241 13.95 -8.85 -8.71
CA ASP A 241 14.19 -10.16 -9.27
C ASP A 241 13.68 -11.23 -8.30
N LEU A 242 12.97 -12.21 -8.88
CA LEU A 242 12.61 -13.44 -8.19
C LEU A 242 13.78 -14.42 -8.37
N PRO A 243 14.53 -14.74 -7.30
CA PRO A 243 15.59 -15.72 -7.40
C PRO A 243 15.03 -17.07 -7.83
N SER A 244 15.71 -17.78 -8.73
CA SER A 244 15.33 -19.12 -9.19
C SER A 244 15.43 -20.17 -8.07
N GLU A 245 16.25 -19.91 -7.05
CA GLU A 245 16.42 -20.70 -5.83
C GLU A 245 16.29 -19.81 -4.59
N PRO A 246 15.98 -20.38 -3.40
CA PRO A 246 16.03 -19.63 -2.14
C PRO A 246 17.39 -18.96 -1.98
N LEU A 247 17.42 -17.70 -1.56
CA LEU A 247 18.66 -17.04 -1.17
C LEU A 247 19.23 -17.76 0.06
N PRO A 248 20.54 -18.05 0.10
CA PRO A 248 21.20 -18.77 1.19
C PRO A 248 21.12 -18.03 2.53
#